data_55b0daa7d3ce3015b52a4badee7d1577
#
_entry.id   55b0daa7d3ce3015b52a4badee7d1577
#
_cell.length_a   1.000
_cell.length_b   1.000
_cell.length_c   1.000
_cell.angle_alpha   90.00
_cell.angle_beta   90.00
_cell.angle_gamma   90.00
#
_symmetry.space_group_name_H-M   'P 1'
#
loop_
_entity.id
_entity.type
_entity.pdbx_description
1 polymer ?
#
loop_
_entity_poly.entity_id
_entity_poly.type
_entity_poly.pdbx_seq_one_letter_code
_entity_poly.pdbx_strand_id
1 'polypeptide(L)'
;MQENISHLDQIAQTDIYLLDQIMKGRYNATDKILDAGCGEGRNMHWFLQNDFEIYGTDINEAAIAQLKSANPDLTAESLPVAPLEKLPFADNYCNHIISSAVLHFAKNTKHFKAMLTEMVRVLKPNGSLFIRMTSDIGIENKVKLISDGVYIIPDGSKRFLLTKTLLTECMQENNLSFLEPFKTVNVDDLRCMSTLVLQKN
;
A
#
# COMPACT_ATOMS: atom_id res chain seq x y z
N MET A 1 17.40 30.73 2.00
CA MET A 1 16.20 31.02 1.18
C MET A 1 15.33 29.80 1.23
N GLN A 2 14.20 29.82 1.91
CA GLN A 2 13.20 28.75 1.77
C GLN A 2 12.63 28.88 0.37
N GLU A 3 12.90 27.90 -0.49
CA GLU A 3 12.20 27.77 -1.76
C GLU A 3 10.70 27.63 -1.42
N ASN A 4 9.88 28.50 -1.98
CA ASN A 4 8.42 28.37 -1.92
C ASN A 4 8.04 27.13 -2.73
N ILE A 5 8.08 25.96 -2.07
CA ILE A 5 7.54 24.73 -2.65
C ILE A 5 6.05 24.98 -2.88
N SER A 6 5.60 24.89 -4.12
CA SER A 6 4.17 25.10 -4.41
C SER A 6 3.37 24.00 -3.69
N HIS A 7 2.16 24.29 -3.24
CA HIS A 7 1.27 23.30 -2.62
C HIS A 7 1.03 22.09 -3.55
N LEU A 8 1.16 22.28 -4.86
CA LEU A 8 1.04 21.20 -5.85
C LEU A 8 2.26 20.27 -5.83
N ASP A 9 3.47 20.81 -5.57
CA ASP A 9 4.68 19.98 -5.47
C ASP A 9 4.64 19.06 -4.23
N GLN A 10 3.98 19.47 -3.15
CA GLN A 10 3.82 18.65 -1.95
C GLN A 10 2.98 17.38 -2.19
N ILE A 11 2.02 17.43 -3.11
CA ILE A 11 1.12 16.31 -3.43
C ILE A 11 1.50 15.60 -4.72
N ALA A 12 2.47 16.14 -5.49
CA ALA A 12 2.89 15.61 -6.77
C ALA A 12 3.24 14.11 -6.67
N GLN A 13 2.68 13.30 -7.55
CA GLN A 13 2.85 11.84 -7.64
C GLN A 13 2.19 11.00 -6.53
N THR A 14 1.69 11.57 -5.44
CA THR A 14 0.93 10.82 -4.43
C THR A 14 -0.30 10.15 -5.07
N ASP A 15 -0.59 8.93 -4.67
CA ASP A 15 -1.78 8.23 -5.12
C ASP A 15 -3.04 9.03 -4.80
N ILE A 16 -3.90 9.28 -5.79
CA ILE A 16 -5.09 10.14 -5.65
C ILE A 16 -6.06 9.63 -4.57
N TYR A 17 -6.15 8.30 -4.37
CA TYR A 17 -7.01 7.72 -3.33
C TYR A 17 -6.36 7.81 -1.94
N LEU A 18 -5.03 7.92 -1.88
CA LEU A 18 -4.33 8.25 -0.63
C LEU A 18 -4.53 9.73 -0.29
N LEU A 19 -4.52 10.62 -1.28
CA LEU A 19 -4.88 12.04 -1.08
C LEU A 19 -6.31 12.19 -0.53
N ASP A 20 -7.27 11.40 -1.02
CA ASP A 20 -8.63 11.36 -0.46
C ASP A 20 -8.62 11.02 1.04
N GLN A 21 -7.75 10.12 1.49
CA GLN A 21 -7.63 9.78 2.92
C GLN A 21 -6.95 10.89 3.73
N ILE A 22 -5.96 11.55 3.17
CA ILE A 22 -5.31 12.71 3.77
C ILE A 22 -6.32 13.86 3.94
N MET A 23 -7.07 14.18 2.89
CA MET A 23 -8.09 15.23 2.90
C MET A 23 -9.24 14.95 3.88
N LYS A 24 -9.53 13.67 4.18
CA LYS A 24 -10.50 13.26 5.19
C LYS A 24 -9.96 13.34 6.63
N GLY A 25 -8.70 13.76 6.82
CA GLY A 25 -8.08 13.86 8.14
C GLY A 25 -7.88 12.51 8.83
N ARG A 26 -7.59 11.45 8.06
CA ARG A 26 -7.40 10.11 8.62
C ARG A 26 -6.13 9.98 9.45
N TYR A 27 -5.12 10.78 9.17
CA TYR A 27 -3.79 10.71 9.76
C TYR A 27 -3.58 11.87 10.73
N ASN A 28 -3.12 11.59 11.95
CA ASN A 28 -2.76 12.60 12.94
C ASN A 28 -1.24 12.72 13.04
N ALA A 29 -0.72 13.90 13.40
CA ALA A 29 0.71 14.15 13.47
C ALA A 29 1.48 13.24 14.46
N THR A 30 0.78 12.64 15.43
CA THR A 30 1.36 11.69 16.41
C THR A 30 1.30 10.24 15.97
N ASP A 31 0.71 9.95 14.81
CA ASP A 31 0.55 8.59 14.32
C ASP A 31 1.82 8.11 13.62
N LYS A 32 2.16 6.84 13.85
CA LYS A 32 3.19 6.13 13.11
C LYS A 32 2.59 5.54 11.84
N ILE A 33 3.14 5.92 10.70
CA ILE A 33 2.69 5.50 9.38
C ILE A 33 3.77 4.63 8.73
N LEU A 34 3.39 3.54 8.07
CA LEU A 34 4.28 2.70 7.28
C LEU A 34 3.81 2.67 5.82
N ASP A 35 4.66 3.05 4.88
CA ASP A 35 4.48 2.77 3.45
C ASP A 35 5.16 1.44 3.11
N ALA A 36 4.36 0.39 2.99
CA ALA A 36 4.79 -0.99 2.75
C ALA A 36 4.91 -1.26 1.25
N GLY A 37 6.15 -1.29 0.75
CA GLY A 37 6.50 -1.26 -0.67
C GLY A 37 6.60 0.17 -1.19
N CYS A 38 7.37 1.00 -0.48
CA CYS A 38 7.42 2.44 -0.71
C CYS A 38 8.12 2.84 -2.02
N GLY A 39 8.96 1.96 -2.61
CA GLY A 39 9.80 2.30 -3.75
C GLY A 39 10.63 3.56 -3.49
N GLU A 40 10.54 4.53 -4.39
CA GLU A 40 11.22 5.82 -4.27
C GLU A 40 10.48 6.85 -3.39
N GLY A 41 9.44 6.43 -2.65
CA GLY A 41 8.77 7.24 -1.62
C GLY A 41 7.70 8.20 -2.13
N ARG A 42 7.12 7.99 -3.33
CA ARG A 42 6.11 8.89 -3.89
C ARG A 42 4.91 9.15 -2.96
N ASN A 43 4.50 8.14 -2.18
CA ASN A 43 3.41 8.26 -1.22
C ASN A 43 3.87 8.76 0.16
N MET A 44 5.17 8.74 0.44
CA MET A 44 5.76 9.27 1.68
C MET A 44 5.95 10.77 1.62
N HIS A 45 6.11 11.35 0.43
CA HIS A 45 6.53 12.73 0.23
C HIS A 45 5.68 13.74 0.99
N TRP A 46 4.34 13.66 0.87
CA TRP A 46 3.45 14.58 1.58
C TRP A 46 3.60 14.47 3.11
N PHE A 47 3.71 13.27 3.64
CA PHE A 47 3.87 13.03 5.08
C PHE A 47 5.19 13.61 5.59
N LEU A 48 6.29 13.43 4.85
CA LEU A 48 7.60 13.99 5.17
C LEU A 48 7.60 15.51 5.18
N GLN A 49 6.91 16.15 4.23
CA GLN A 49 6.79 17.61 4.14
C GLN A 49 5.90 18.23 5.25
N ASN A 50 5.11 17.42 5.93
CA ASN A 50 4.21 17.83 6.99
C ASN A 50 4.58 17.25 8.36
N ASP A 51 5.84 16.86 8.55
CA ASP A 51 6.43 16.41 9.82
C ASP A 51 5.74 15.18 10.45
N PHE A 52 5.18 14.28 9.64
CA PHE A 52 4.64 13.01 10.14
C PHE A 52 5.74 11.99 10.41
N GLU A 53 5.55 11.16 11.44
CA GLU A 53 6.41 10.00 11.70
C GLU A 53 6.09 8.88 10.70
N ILE A 54 6.79 8.88 9.55
CA ILE A 54 6.61 7.91 8.49
C ILE A 54 7.81 7.00 8.30
N TYR A 55 7.53 5.72 8.12
CA TYR A 55 8.45 4.63 7.81
C TYR A 55 8.19 4.13 6.41
N GLY A 56 9.21 3.61 5.74
CA GLY A 56 9.08 2.97 4.43
C GLY A 56 9.83 1.65 4.38
N THR A 57 9.35 0.68 3.61
CA THR A 57 10.11 -0.54 3.33
C THR A 57 9.90 -0.96 1.89
N ASP A 58 10.95 -1.46 1.27
CA ASP A 58 10.91 -2.07 -0.07
C ASP A 58 11.99 -3.16 -0.17
N ILE A 59 11.82 -4.10 -1.10
CA ILE A 59 12.86 -5.11 -1.43
C ILE A 59 13.93 -4.54 -2.36
N ASN A 60 13.68 -3.40 -3.00
CA ASN A 60 14.60 -2.74 -3.93
C ASN A 60 15.57 -1.85 -3.17
N GLU A 61 16.77 -2.37 -2.92
CA GLU A 61 17.86 -1.64 -2.23
C GLU A 61 18.20 -0.31 -2.92
N ALA A 62 18.17 -0.26 -4.26
CA ALA A 62 18.49 0.95 -4.99
C ALA A 62 17.44 2.05 -4.76
N ALA A 63 16.15 1.69 -4.75
CA ALA A 63 15.07 2.62 -4.45
C ALA A 63 15.17 3.16 -3.00
N ILE A 64 15.43 2.31 -2.04
CA ILE A 64 15.65 2.71 -0.63
C ILE A 64 16.87 3.62 -0.50
N ALA A 65 17.98 3.32 -1.17
CA ALA A 65 19.18 4.16 -1.14
C ALA A 65 18.93 5.54 -1.77
N GLN A 66 18.19 5.62 -2.88
CA GLN A 66 17.79 6.86 -3.52
C GLN A 66 16.87 7.68 -2.61
N LEU A 67 15.84 7.06 -2.01
CA LEU A 67 14.92 7.71 -1.08
C LEU A 67 15.66 8.28 0.13
N LYS A 68 16.58 7.53 0.71
CA LYS A 68 17.42 7.98 1.83
C LYS A 68 18.35 9.14 1.45
N SER A 69 18.95 9.10 0.25
CA SER A 69 19.79 10.19 -0.26
C SER A 69 19.01 11.50 -0.45
N ALA A 70 17.75 11.39 -0.88
CA ALA A 70 16.86 12.54 -1.04
C ALA A 70 16.29 13.08 0.30
N ASN A 71 16.31 12.26 1.36
CA ASN A 71 15.77 12.60 2.67
C ASN A 71 16.78 12.21 3.78
N PRO A 72 17.84 13.00 4.02
CA PRO A 72 18.94 12.65 4.93
C PRO A 72 18.52 12.44 6.39
N ASP A 73 17.38 13.01 6.79
CA ASP A 73 16.83 12.86 8.16
C ASP A 73 16.21 11.47 8.40
N LEU A 74 15.94 10.69 7.34
CA LEU A 74 15.45 9.32 7.46
C LEU A 74 16.61 8.37 7.84
N THR A 75 16.42 7.65 8.94
CA THR A 75 17.41 6.69 9.46
C THR A 75 17.32 5.33 8.74
N ALA A 76 18.27 4.45 9.00
CA ALA A 76 18.22 3.08 8.51
C ALA A 76 17.04 2.28 9.13
N GLU A 77 16.67 2.61 10.36
CA GLU A 77 15.55 2.01 11.07
C GLU A 77 14.21 2.45 10.49
N SER A 78 14.10 3.66 9.93
CA SER A 78 12.89 4.16 9.28
C SER A 78 12.74 3.70 7.82
N LEU A 79 13.84 3.26 7.19
CA LEU A 79 13.87 2.78 5.80
C LEU A 79 14.58 1.42 5.65
N PRO A 80 14.10 0.35 6.28
CA PRO A 80 14.71 -0.97 6.12
C PRO A 80 14.43 -1.56 4.73
N VAL A 81 15.43 -2.23 4.16
CA VAL A 81 15.26 -3.11 3.00
C VAL A 81 14.68 -4.44 3.48
N ALA A 82 13.42 -4.72 3.16
CA ALA A 82 12.76 -5.94 3.60
C ALA A 82 11.59 -6.33 2.69
N PRO A 83 11.30 -7.63 2.56
CA PRO A 83 10.09 -8.11 1.88
C PRO A 83 8.87 -7.94 2.79
N LEU A 84 7.69 -7.75 2.17
CA LEU A 84 6.44 -7.50 2.90
C LEU A 84 5.98 -8.68 3.76
N GLU A 85 6.35 -9.89 3.43
CA GLU A 85 6.04 -11.10 4.20
C GLU A 85 6.91 -11.25 5.47
N LYS A 86 7.87 -10.33 5.69
CA LYS A 86 8.73 -10.30 6.88
C LYS A 86 9.18 -8.88 7.19
N LEU A 87 8.32 -8.10 7.79
CA LEU A 87 8.58 -6.71 8.14
C LEU A 87 9.41 -6.61 9.42
N PRO A 88 10.49 -5.80 9.45
CA PRO A 88 11.38 -5.68 10.62
C PRO A 88 10.82 -4.72 11.68
N PHE A 89 9.52 -4.77 11.91
CA PHE A 89 8.82 -3.97 12.91
C PHE A 89 8.15 -4.89 13.93
N ALA A 90 8.01 -4.41 15.16
CA ALA A 90 7.30 -5.14 16.22
C ALA A 90 5.80 -5.28 15.92
N ASP A 91 5.14 -6.20 16.63
CA ASP A 91 3.69 -6.31 16.60
C ASP A 91 3.05 -5.01 17.07
N ASN A 92 1.96 -4.61 16.42
CA ASN A 92 1.20 -3.41 16.77
C ASN A 92 2.06 -2.12 16.83
N TYR A 93 2.99 -1.97 15.89
CA TYR A 93 3.92 -0.84 15.85
C TYR A 93 3.30 0.42 15.22
N CYS A 94 2.60 0.28 14.08
CA CYS A 94 2.08 1.40 13.30
C CYS A 94 0.59 1.65 13.54
N ASN A 95 0.19 2.93 13.51
CA ASN A 95 -1.21 3.34 13.53
C ASN A 95 -1.85 3.17 12.15
N HIS A 96 -1.07 3.38 11.09
CA HIS A 96 -1.53 3.30 9.72
C HIS A 96 -0.51 2.58 8.85
N ILE A 97 -1.00 1.78 7.90
CA ILE A 97 -0.17 1.15 6.86
C ILE A 97 -0.75 1.50 5.50
N ILE A 98 0.14 1.88 4.58
CA ILE A 98 -0.15 2.17 3.18
C ILE A 98 0.51 1.06 2.35
N SER A 99 -0.22 0.48 1.39
CA SER A 99 0.33 -0.46 0.40
C SER A 99 -0.30 -0.17 -0.96
N SER A 100 0.33 0.69 -1.75
CA SER A 100 -0.18 1.13 -3.04
C SER A 100 0.62 0.55 -4.20
N ALA A 101 -0.04 -0.25 -5.03
CA ALA A 101 0.53 -0.88 -6.23
C ALA A 101 1.66 -1.90 -5.93
N VAL A 102 1.54 -2.65 -4.82
CA VAL A 102 2.54 -3.63 -4.38
C VAL A 102 1.99 -5.05 -4.36
N LEU A 103 0.85 -5.29 -3.70
CA LEU A 103 0.31 -6.63 -3.48
C LEU A 103 -0.03 -7.38 -4.78
N HIS A 104 -0.21 -6.68 -5.88
CA HIS A 104 -0.45 -7.29 -7.19
C HIS A 104 0.82 -7.93 -7.82
N PHE A 105 1.97 -7.83 -7.14
CA PHE A 105 3.19 -8.58 -7.48
C PHE A 105 3.32 -9.89 -6.69
N ALA A 106 2.31 -10.26 -5.91
CA ALA A 106 2.30 -11.56 -5.24
C ALA A 106 2.51 -12.71 -6.24
N LYS A 107 3.31 -13.70 -5.82
CA LYS A 107 3.68 -14.85 -6.65
C LYS A 107 2.54 -15.89 -6.74
N ASN A 108 1.68 -15.91 -5.73
CA ASN A 108 0.53 -16.81 -5.58
C ASN A 108 -0.32 -16.37 -4.37
N THR A 109 -1.46 -17.04 -4.14
CA THR A 109 -2.38 -16.73 -3.02
C THR A 109 -1.70 -16.86 -1.65
N LYS A 110 -0.85 -17.87 -1.44
CA LYS A 110 -0.11 -18.02 -0.17
C LYS A 110 0.82 -16.82 0.10
N HIS A 111 1.53 -16.36 -0.91
CA HIS A 111 2.42 -15.19 -0.80
C HIS A 111 1.62 -13.91 -0.53
N PHE A 112 0.50 -13.71 -1.23
CA PHE A 112 -0.41 -12.59 -0.98
C PHE A 112 -0.91 -12.57 0.47
N LYS A 113 -1.41 -13.72 0.97
CA LYS A 113 -1.88 -13.85 2.36
C LYS A 113 -0.76 -13.60 3.36
N ALA A 114 0.47 -14.08 3.11
CA ALA A 114 1.61 -13.85 3.98
C ALA A 114 1.95 -12.35 4.09
N MET A 115 2.00 -11.62 2.97
CA MET A 115 2.23 -10.16 2.97
C MET A 115 1.12 -9.41 3.74
N LEU A 116 -0.15 -9.77 3.51
CA LEU A 116 -1.27 -9.12 4.19
C LEU A 116 -1.25 -9.37 5.70
N THR A 117 -1.07 -10.63 6.11
CA THR A 117 -1.02 -11.03 7.52
C THR A 117 0.13 -10.33 8.26
N GLU A 118 1.27 -10.17 7.60
CA GLU A 118 2.42 -9.49 8.20
C GLU A 118 2.18 -7.98 8.37
N MET A 119 1.55 -7.31 7.40
CA MET A 119 1.10 -5.93 7.57
C MET A 119 0.11 -5.81 8.73
N VAL A 120 -0.87 -6.73 8.85
CA VAL A 120 -1.82 -6.72 9.97
C VAL A 120 -1.14 -6.99 11.30
N ARG A 121 -0.09 -7.82 11.37
CA ARG A 121 0.70 -8.01 12.59
C ARG A 121 1.31 -6.68 13.08
N VAL A 122 1.90 -5.92 12.16
CA VAL A 122 2.56 -4.63 12.47
C VAL A 122 1.54 -3.53 12.77
N LEU A 123 0.32 -3.61 12.25
CA LEU A 123 -0.75 -2.64 12.47
C LEU A 123 -1.31 -2.77 13.90
N LYS A 124 -1.49 -1.63 14.58
CA LYS A 124 -2.16 -1.57 15.89
C LYS A 124 -3.64 -1.95 15.81
N PRO A 125 -4.26 -2.46 16.89
CA PRO A 125 -5.71 -2.51 16.99
C PRO A 125 -6.33 -1.12 16.73
N ASN A 126 -7.44 -1.08 16.02
CA ASN A 126 -8.11 0.11 15.50
C ASN A 126 -7.30 0.92 14.47
N GLY A 127 -6.12 0.47 14.08
CA GLY A 127 -5.31 1.08 13.02
C GLY A 127 -5.92 0.89 11.64
N SER A 128 -5.56 1.75 10.68
CA SER A 128 -6.05 1.66 9.31
C SER A 128 -5.02 1.08 8.34
N LEU A 129 -5.52 0.27 7.39
CA LEU A 129 -4.75 -0.29 6.30
C LEU A 129 -5.33 0.20 4.97
N PHE A 130 -4.57 1.03 4.27
CA PHE A 130 -4.88 1.46 2.91
C PHE A 130 -4.20 0.53 1.91
N ILE A 131 -4.98 -0.10 1.04
CA ILE A 131 -4.47 -0.95 -0.05
C ILE A 131 -5.01 -0.45 -1.38
N ARG A 132 -4.11 -0.34 -2.38
CA ARG A 132 -4.49 -0.16 -3.77
C ARG A 132 -3.79 -1.19 -4.64
N MET A 133 -4.56 -2.06 -5.30
CA MET A 133 -4.04 -3.15 -6.11
C MET A 133 -4.97 -3.52 -7.27
N THR A 134 -4.50 -4.33 -8.21
CA THR A 134 -5.34 -4.88 -9.28
C THR A 134 -6.32 -5.92 -8.75
N SER A 135 -7.52 -5.92 -9.31
CA SER A 135 -8.56 -6.92 -9.07
C SER A 135 -9.12 -7.45 -10.39
N ASP A 136 -9.88 -8.54 -10.33
CA ASP A 136 -10.60 -9.08 -11.48
C ASP A 136 -11.93 -8.36 -11.76
N ILE A 137 -12.37 -7.50 -10.86
CA ILE A 137 -13.72 -6.91 -10.85
C ILE A 137 -14.01 -6.11 -12.12
N GLY A 138 -15.04 -6.53 -12.85
CA GLY A 138 -15.46 -5.92 -14.10
C GLY A 138 -14.61 -6.30 -15.31
N ILE A 139 -13.61 -7.16 -15.15
CA ILE A 139 -12.78 -7.73 -16.21
C ILE A 139 -12.65 -9.26 -16.10
N GLU A 140 -13.50 -9.91 -15.30
CA GLU A 140 -13.42 -11.34 -14.96
C GLU A 140 -13.33 -12.24 -16.22
N ASN A 141 -14.08 -11.90 -17.27
CA ASN A 141 -14.11 -12.65 -18.52
C ASN A 141 -12.98 -12.27 -19.51
N LYS A 142 -12.12 -11.33 -19.15
CA LYS A 142 -11.05 -10.81 -20.00
C LYS A 142 -9.66 -11.18 -19.54
N VAL A 143 -9.54 -11.78 -18.35
CA VAL A 143 -8.27 -12.17 -17.76
C VAL A 143 -7.96 -13.64 -18.03
N LYS A 144 -6.69 -13.98 -18.17
CA LYS A 144 -6.24 -15.36 -18.39
C LYS A 144 -5.41 -15.84 -17.20
N LEU A 145 -5.93 -16.83 -16.48
CA LEU A 145 -5.21 -17.46 -15.37
C LEU A 145 -3.91 -18.13 -15.87
N ILE A 146 -2.79 -17.82 -15.17
CA ILE A 146 -1.47 -18.44 -15.40
C ILE A 146 -1.18 -19.48 -14.32
N SER A 147 -1.35 -19.06 -13.07
CA SER A 147 -1.10 -19.89 -11.88
C SER A 147 -1.91 -19.31 -10.72
N ASP A 148 -1.92 -19.97 -9.59
CA ASP A 148 -2.64 -19.61 -8.36
C ASP A 148 -2.74 -18.08 -8.10
N GLY A 149 -3.88 -17.48 -8.44
CA GLY A 149 -4.18 -16.06 -8.31
C GLY A 149 -3.45 -15.11 -9.27
N VAL A 150 -2.57 -15.60 -10.14
CA VAL A 150 -1.79 -14.81 -11.09
C VAL A 150 -2.35 -14.91 -12.50
N TYR A 151 -2.58 -13.78 -13.13
CA TYR A 151 -3.24 -13.67 -14.44
C TYR A 151 -2.43 -12.81 -15.42
N ILE A 152 -2.64 -13.02 -16.71
CA ILE A 152 -2.40 -12.00 -17.74
C ILE A 152 -3.68 -11.21 -17.86
N ILE A 153 -3.58 -9.89 -17.74
CA ILE A 153 -4.69 -8.95 -17.90
C ILE A 153 -4.65 -8.29 -19.28
N PRO A 154 -5.73 -7.66 -19.76
CA PRO A 154 -5.82 -7.17 -21.13
C PRO A 154 -4.76 -6.16 -21.55
N ASP A 155 -4.15 -5.40 -20.62
CA ASP A 155 -3.02 -4.51 -20.90
C ASP A 155 -1.69 -5.27 -21.18
N GLY A 156 -1.73 -6.60 -21.20
CA GLY A 156 -0.57 -7.50 -21.43
C GLY A 156 0.28 -7.77 -20.20
N SER A 157 0.02 -7.13 -19.07
CA SER A 157 0.82 -7.32 -17.87
C SER A 157 0.40 -8.57 -17.09
N LYS A 158 1.38 -9.15 -16.35
CA LYS A 158 1.15 -10.25 -15.43
C LYS A 158 0.93 -9.70 -14.02
N ARG A 159 -0.21 -10.01 -13.40
CA ARG A 159 -0.58 -9.51 -12.07
C ARG A 159 -1.26 -10.60 -11.25
N PHE A 160 -1.04 -10.57 -9.94
CA PHE A 160 -1.93 -11.21 -8.99
C PHE A 160 -3.21 -10.37 -8.88
N LEU A 161 -4.38 -11.00 -8.98
CA LEU A 161 -5.66 -10.31 -8.94
C LEU A 161 -6.40 -10.60 -7.63
N LEU A 162 -6.87 -9.54 -6.99
CA LEU A 162 -7.77 -9.64 -5.85
C LEU A 162 -9.17 -9.98 -6.36
N THR A 163 -9.73 -11.10 -5.88
CA THR A 163 -11.13 -11.45 -6.08
C THR A 163 -11.97 -11.06 -4.86
N LYS A 164 -13.28 -10.89 -5.01
CA LYS A 164 -14.19 -10.64 -3.86
C LYS A 164 -14.15 -11.79 -2.84
N THR A 165 -14.07 -13.03 -3.30
CA THR A 165 -13.97 -14.21 -2.44
C THR A 165 -12.71 -14.17 -1.60
N LEU A 166 -11.53 -13.98 -2.23
CA LEU A 166 -10.26 -13.89 -1.51
C LEU A 166 -10.25 -12.72 -0.51
N LEU A 167 -10.81 -11.56 -0.89
CA LEU A 167 -10.93 -10.42 0.02
C LEU A 167 -11.73 -10.79 1.27
N THR A 168 -12.91 -11.41 1.11
CA THR A 168 -13.76 -11.83 2.23
C THR A 168 -13.03 -12.80 3.16
N GLU A 169 -12.37 -13.81 2.61
CA GLU A 169 -11.56 -14.77 3.37
C GLU A 169 -10.46 -14.04 4.17
N CYS A 170 -9.69 -13.19 3.50
CA CYS A 170 -8.59 -12.46 4.15
C CYS A 170 -9.05 -11.52 5.25
N MET A 171 -10.19 -10.85 5.06
CA MET A 171 -10.77 -9.99 6.09
C MET A 171 -11.17 -10.80 7.33
N GLN A 172 -11.78 -11.97 7.15
CA GLN A 172 -12.14 -12.87 8.25
C GLN A 172 -10.91 -13.42 8.98
N GLU A 173 -9.93 -13.95 8.23
CA GLU A 173 -8.70 -14.53 8.77
C GLU A 173 -7.87 -13.50 9.58
N ASN A 174 -7.91 -12.22 9.20
CA ASN A 174 -7.11 -11.17 9.81
C ASN A 174 -7.91 -10.20 10.69
N ASN A 175 -9.17 -10.51 10.99
CA ASN A 175 -10.06 -9.66 11.81
C ASN A 175 -10.11 -8.20 11.32
N LEU A 176 -10.35 -8.02 10.01
CA LEU A 176 -10.43 -6.71 9.36
C LEU A 176 -11.88 -6.34 9.05
N SER A 177 -12.20 -5.07 9.14
CA SER A 177 -13.47 -4.48 8.70
C SER A 177 -13.24 -3.30 7.74
N PHE A 178 -14.25 -2.98 6.93
CA PHE A 178 -14.17 -1.80 6.08
C PHE A 178 -14.36 -0.51 6.87
N LEU A 179 -13.43 0.44 6.72
CA LEU A 179 -13.62 1.84 7.14
C LEU A 179 -14.37 2.66 6.09
N GLU A 180 -14.26 2.28 4.84
CA GLU A 180 -14.95 2.90 3.71
C GLU A 180 -15.48 1.84 2.75
N PRO A 181 -16.52 2.16 1.96
CA PRO A 181 -16.97 1.27 0.91
C PRO A 181 -15.83 0.90 -0.04
N PHE A 182 -15.78 -0.36 -0.43
CA PHE A 182 -14.86 -0.87 -1.43
C PHE A 182 -15.01 -0.13 -2.75
N LYS A 183 -13.92 0.43 -3.26
CA LYS A 183 -13.89 1.21 -4.51
C LYS A 183 -13.14 0.44 -5.59
N THR A 184 -13.67 0.44 -6.81
CA THR A 184 -13.01 -0.12 -7.99
C THR A 184 -13.02 0.89 -9.12
N VAL A 185 -11.94 0.91 -9.89
CA VAL A 185 -11.83 1.73 -11.12
C VAL A 185 -11.42 0.83 -12.26
N ASN A 186 -12.38 0.60 -13.16
CA ASN A 186 -12.12 -0.05 -14.44
C ASN A 186 -11.50 0.98 -15.39
N VAL A 187 -10.28 0.70 -15.86
CA VAL A 187 -9.53 1.56 -16.79
C VAL A 187 -9.67 0.96 -18.18
N ASP A 188 -10.72 1.37 -18.92
CA ASP A 188 -10.99 0.99 -20.31
C ASP A 188 -10.95 -0.53 -20.55
N ASP A 189 -11.48 -1.30 -19.61
CA ASP A 189 -11.45 -2.77 -19.63
C ASP A 189 -10.06 -3.42 -19.74
N LEU A 190 -9.00 -2.61 -19.67
CA LEU A 190 -7.61 -3.07 -19.75
C LEU A 190 -7.12 -3.59 -18.38
N ARG A 191 -7.58 -2.97 -17.30
CA ARG A 191 -7.30 -3.36 -15.92
C ARG A 191 -8.34 -2.78 -14.97
N CYS A 192 -8.51 -3.40 -13.82
CA CYS A 192 -9.29 -2.83 -12.73
C CYS A 192 -8.36 -2.61 -11.52
N MET A 193 -8.41 -1.40 -10.95
CA MET A 193 -7.70 -1.06 -9.71
C MET A 193 -8.70 -0.94 -8.58
N SER A 194 -8.47 -1.68 -7.51
CA SER A 194 -9.28 -1.66 -6.29
C SER A 194 -8.60 -0.87 -5.19
N THR A 195 -9.38 -0.10 -4.47
CA THR A 195 -8.95 0.65 -3.28
C THR A 195 -9.73 0.16 -2.07
N LEU A 196 -9.00 -0.27 -1.05
CA LEU A 196 -9.51 -0.77 0.22
C LEU A 196 -9.00 0.15 1.32
N VAL A 197 -9.90 0.55 2.21
CA VAL A 197 -9.55 1.22 3.47
C VAL A 197 -10.14 0.38 4.58
N LEU A 198 -9.27 -0.37 5.26
CA LEU A 198 -9.63 -1.38 6.24
C LEU A 198 -9.19 -0.95 7.63
N GLN A 199 -9.83 -1.51 8.66
CA GLN A 199 -9.47 -1.37 10.06
C GLN A 199 -9.17 -2.75 10.66
N LYS A 200 -8.14 -2.83 11.48
CA LYS A 200 -7.88 -3.99 12.35
C LYS A 200 -8.75 -3.88 13.61
N ASN A 201 -9.61 -4.88 13.84
CA ASN A 201 -10.48 -4.94 15.02
C ASN A 201 -9.76 -5.55 16.23
#